data_746d204bbf7cc758be22846c2c35bb72
#
_entry.id   746d204bbf7cc758be22846c2c35bb72
#
_cell.length_a   1.000
_cell.length_b   1.000
_cell.length_c   1.000
_cell.angle_alpha   90.00
_cell.angle_beta   90.00
_cell.angle_gamma   90.00
#
_symmetry.space_group_name_H-M   'P 1'
#
loop_
_entity.id
_entity.type
_entity.pdbx_description
1 polymer ?
#
loop_
_entity_poly.entity_id
_entity_poly.type
_entity_poly.pdbx_seq_one_letter_code
_entity_poly.pdbx_strand_id
1 'polypeptide(L)'
;ARAIGRALVSDQEVARVSYENRTGGGGGKAMAYFVESTDSLTDTLLVNSTPLLIRSLQGLFPHSYRDLTPIAGLIADPGIIAVRADSPYQSWAEVVAAMKQRPGKLFVGGGSVKGSLDHIILSLLVDKAGISPRSVRYLPYDGGGKAMLALLSGEVDIMVSGLGETLAQQKAGSIRLLGMTSEQANLNFPEVPTFTAQQVDVVFYNWRGLFAPSSTTPVQRAQWIAQLSNTVAGAQWQQQLTRYGWQPLYPPGEEFSRYLAQQEIMLKEVLTQLGLVR
;
A
#
# COMPACT_ATOMS: atom_id res chain seq x y z
N ALA A 1 1.81 -11.36 3.43
CA ALA A 1 2.51 -12.51 4.03
C ALA A 1 1.99 -13.85 3.50
N ARG A 2 0.70 -14.19 3.73
CA ARG A 2 0.17 -15.54 3.41
C ARG A 2 0.29 -15.96 1.94
N ALA A 3 0.20 -15.04 1.00
CA ALA A 3 0.34 -15.34 -0.43
C ALA A 3 1.77 -15.82 -0.76
N ILE A 4 2.78 -15.03 -0.37
CA ILE A 4 4.19 -15.38 -0.63
C ILE A 4 4.62 -16.63 0.16
N GLY A 5 4.18 -16.77 1.42
CA GLY A 5 4.54 -17.96 2.20
C GLY A 5 3.93 -19.26 1.66
N ARG A 6 2.71 -19.21 1.09
CA ARG A 6 2.14 -20.38 0.37
C ARG A 6 2.92 -20.71 -0.89
N ALA A 7 3.37 -19.68 -1.63
CA ALA A 7 4.17 -19.89 -2.83
C ALA A 7 5.53 -20.53 -2.48
N LEU A 8 6.23 -20.02 -1.46
CA LEU A 8 7.48 -20.60 -0.96
C LEU A 8 7.35 -22.09 -0.60
N VAL A 9 6.25 -22.49 0.05
CA VAL A 9 6.01 -23.90 0.40
C VAL A 9 5.65 -24.72 -0.85
N SER A 10 4.81 -24.19 -1.72
CA SER A 10 4.40 -24.87 -2.96
C SER A 10 5.58 -25.12 -3.90
N ASP A 11 6.48 -24.17 -4.00
CA ASP A 11 7.67 -24.26 -4.84
C ASP A 11 8.83 -25.01 -4.15
N GLN A 12 8.56 -25.61 -2.96
CA GLN A 12 9.48 -26.40 -2.14
C GLN A 12 10.74 -25.65 -1.69
N GLU A 13 10.70 -24.32 -1.69
CA GLU A 13 11.81 -23.48 -1.19
C GLU A 13 11.94 -23.53 0.32
N VAL A 14 10.82 -23.75 1.03
CA VAL A 14 10.78 -24.00 2.46
C VAL A 14 9.77 -25.10 2.80
N ALA A 15 10.02 -25.88 3.85
CA ALA A 15 9.13 -26.99 4.26
C ALA A 15 7.79 -26.50 4.83
N ARG A 16 7.79 -25.37 5.56
CA ARG A 16 6.60 -24.79 6.18
C ARG A 16 6.80 -23.32 6.48
N VAL A 17 5.68 -22.58 6.58
CA VAL A 17 5.66 -21.18 7.03
C VAL A 17 4.62 -21.00 8.11
N SER A 18 4.98 -20.38 9.22
CA SER A 18 4.06 -19.88 10.26
C SER A 18 3.86 -18.38 10.10
N TYR A 19 2.70 -17.88 10.55
CA TYR A 19 2.34 -16.46 10.40
C TYR A 19 1.95 -15.87 11.73
N GLU A 20 2.59 -14.79 12.11
CA GLU A 20 2.25 -14.00 13.27
C GLU A 20 1.79 -12.59 12.84
N ASN A 21 0.69 -12.11 13.42
CA ASN A 21 0.21 -10.74 13.22
C ASN A 21 0.37 -9.98 14.55
N ARG A 22 1.14 -8.88 14.50
CA ARG A 22 1.31 -7.95 15.63
C ARG A 22 0.69 -6.62 15.28
N THR A 23 -0.55 -6.39 15.71
CA THR A 23 -1.31 -5.18 15.41
C THR A 23 -1.04 -4.07 16.42
N GLY A 24 -1.20 -2.81 15.98
CA GLY A 24 -1.14 -1.62 16.82
C GLY A 24 -0.11 -0.59 16.38
N GLY A 25 -0.39 0.68 16.72
CA GLY A 25 0.48 1.83 16.40
C GLY A 25 0.72 2.06 14.91
N GLY A 26 -0.21 1.64 14.02
CA GLY A 26 0.00 1.73 12.57
C GLY A 26 1.17 0.86 12.06
N GLY A 27 1.42 -0.29 12.71
CA GLY A 27 2.53 -1.20 12.43
C GLY A 27 3.75 -1.02 13.34
N GLY A 28 3.78 0.04 14.18
CA GLY A 28 4.91 0.36 15.04
C GLY A 28 5.23 -0.74 16.06
N LYS A 29 4.20 -1.42 16.62
CA LYS A 29 4.43 -2.54 17.56
C LYS A 29 5.13 -3.72 16.89
N ALA A 30 4.77 -4.08 15.67
CA ALA A 30 5.44 -5.14 14.93
C ALA A 30 6.88 -4.76 14.60
N MET A 31 7.11 -3.51 14.21
CA MET A 31 8.43 -2.98 13.89
C MET A 31 9.35 -2.99 15.12
N ALA A 32 8.91 -2.43 16.25
CA ALA A 32 9.66 -2.39 17.49
C ALA A 32 10.04 -3.81 17.95
N TYR A 33 9.05 -4.71 18.01
CA TYR A 33 9.32 -6.10 18.35
C TYR A 33 10.38 -6.75 17.45
N PHE A 34 10.28 -6.53 16.14
CA PHE A 34 11.19 -7.17 15.18
C PHE A 34 12.62 -6.63 15.29
N VAL A 35 12.80 -5.34 15.55
CA VAL A 35 14.11 -4.73 15.78
C VAL A 35 14.70 -5.13 17.15
N GLU A 36 13.87 -5.09 18.20
CA GLU A 36 14.31 -5.38 19.57
C GLU A 36 14.60 -6.88 19.82
N SER A 37 13.99 -7.78 19.01
CA SER A 37 14.16 -9.24 19.14
C SER A 37 15.10 -9.82 18.09
N THR A 38 15.96 -9.04 17.48
CA THR A 38 16.77 -9.41 16.30
C THR A 38 17.53 -10.72 16.45
N ASP A 39 18.10 -11.00 17.61
CA ASP A 39 18.92 -12.21 17.86
C ASP A 39 18.11 -13.50 17.96
N SER A 40 16.81 -13.41 18.24
CA SER A 40 15.90 -14.56 18.38
C SER A 40 15.10 -14.89 17.12
N LEU A 41 15.23 -14.09 16.05
CA LEU A 41 14.40 -14.16 14.85
C LEU A 41 15.15 -14.65 13.61
N THR A 42 16.07 -15.60 13.74
CA THR A 42 17.00 -16.04 12.69
C THR A 42 16.34 -16.46 11.37
N ASP A 43 15.19 -17.15 11.43
CA ASP A 43 14.44 -17.63 10.25
C ASP A 43 13.11 -16.89 10.06
N THR A 44 13.07 -15.62 10.46
CA THR A 44 11.85 -14.82 10.43
C THR A 44 11.98 -13.67 9.45
N LEU A 45 10.95 -13.46 8.64
CA LEU A 45 10.85 -12.31 7.74
C LEU A 45 9.68 -11.41 8.14
N LEU A 46 9.92 -10.12 8.20
CA LEU A 46 8.90 -9.10 8.36
C LEU A 46 8.38 -8.68 6.98
N VAL A 47 7.07 -8.80 6.76
CA VAL A 47 6.42 -8.12 5.62
C VAL A 47 6.09 -6.70 6.03
N ASN A 48 6.60 -5.73 5.29
CA ASN A 48 6.29 -4.32 5.51
C ASN A 48 6.02 -3.59 4.18
N SER A 49 5.64 -2.32 4.24
CA SER A 49 5.16 -1.57 3.09
C SER A 49 5.43 -0.07 3.23
N THR A 50 4.98 0.73 2.27
CA THR A 50 5.14 2.20 2.23
C THR A 50 4.91 2.91 3.57
N PRO A 51 3.91 2.56 4.42
CA PRO A 51 3.74 3.16 5.75
C PRO A 51 4.97 3.09 6.67
N LEU A 52 5.86 2.12 6.50
CA LEU A 52 7.12 2.06 7.25
C LEU A 52 7.93 3.36 7.05
N LEU A 53 8.13 3.76 5.80
CA LEU A 53 8.87 5.00 5.47
C LEU A 53 8.10 6.25 5.91
N ILE A 54 6.80 6.29 5.62
CA ILE A 54 5.94 7.44 5.99
C ILE A 54 6.01 7.71 7.49
N ARG A 55 5.82 6.68 8.31
CA ARG A 55 5.78 6.83 9.79
C ARG A 55 7.15 7.15 10.37
N SER A 56 8.21 6.60 9.80
CA SER A 56 9.59 6.93 10.18
C SER A 56 9.91 8.39 9.84
N LEU A 57 9.61 8.86 8.63
CA LEU A 57 9.82 10.25 8.20
C LEU A 57 9.03 11.27 9.05
N GLN A 58 7.87 10.89 9.56
CA GLN A 58 7.06 11.70 10.47
C GLN A 58 7.60 11.71 11.92
N GLY A 59 8.63 10.92 12.23
CA GLY A 59 9.15 10.74 13.59
C GLY A 59 8.19 10.02 14.53
N LEU A 60 7.25 9.24 13.98
CA LEU A 60 6.25 8.48 14.74
C LEU A 60 6.69 7.05 15.05
N PHE A 61 7.68 6.54 14.32
CA PHE A 61 8.40 5.31 14.64
C PHE A 61 9.81 5.68 15.09
N PRO A 62 10.32 5.10 16.19
CA PRO A 62 11.71 5.29 16.60
C PRO A 62 12.68 4.54 15.66
N HIS A 63 12.18 3.59 14.88
CA HIS A 63 12.93 2.75 13.96
C HIS A 63 12.62 3.09 12.50
N SER A 64 13.56 2.75 11.63
CA SER A 64 13.46 2.91 10.18
C SER A 64 13.77 1.59 9.46
N TYR A 65 13.64 1.56 8.14
CA TYR A 65 14.06 0.40 7.36
C TYR A 65 15.57 0.12 7.46
N ARG A 66 16.37 1.10 7.92
CA ARG A 66 17.83 0.97 8.12
C ARG A 66 18.18 0.11 9.34
N ASP A 67 17.23 -0.09 10.25
CA ASP A 67 17.36 -0.98 11.40
C ASP A 67 17.05 -2.45 11.04
N LEU A 68 16.80 -2.71 9.77
CA LEU A 68 16.45 -4.02 9.21
C LEU A 68 17.41 -4.40 8.09
N THR A 69 17.41 -5.67 7.71
CA THR A 69 18.09 -6.17 6.50
C THR A 69 17.07 -6.28 5.36
N PRO A 70 17.06 -5.37 4.35
CA PRO A 70 16.17 -5.49 3.21
C PRO A 70 16.49 -6.75 2.39
N ILE A 71 15.48 -7.58 2.11
CA ILE A 71 15.64 -8.81 1.33
C ILE A 71 15.15 -8.60 -0.11
N ALA A 72 13.88 -8.27 -0.31
CA ALA A 72 13.34 -7.98 -1.63
C ALA A 72 12.03 -7.21 -1.56
N GLY A 73 11.75 -6.38 -2.57
CA GLY A 73 10.40 -5.96 -2.90
C GLY A 73 9.61 -7.15 -3.46
N LEU A 74 8.30 -7.12 -3.38
CA LEU A 74 7.43 -8.19 -3.89
C LEU A 74 6.39 -7.67 -4.86
N ILE A 75 5.69 -6.60 -4.50
CA ILE A 75 4.57 -6.05 -5.26
C ILE A 75 4.49 -4.53 -5.12
N ALA A 76 3.87 -3.92 -6.13
CA ALA A 76 3.33 -2.57 -6.08
C ALA A 76 1.80 -2.64 -6.25
N ASP A 77 1.06 -2.08 -5.28
CA ASP A 77 -0.40 -2.04 -5.26
C ASP A 77 -0.84 -0.59 -5.49
N PRO A 78 -1.48 -0.26 -6.63
CA PRO A 78 -1.90 1.10 -6.88
C PRO A 78 -3.05 1.49 -5.94
N GLY A 79 -3.08 2.75 -5.53
CA GLY A 79 -4.21 3.32 -4.83
C GLY A 79 -5.40 3.50 -5.78
N ILE A 80 -6.60 3.44 -5.23
CA ILE A 80 -7.85 3.67 -5.96
C ILE A 80 -8.75 4.66 -5.23
N ILE A 81 -9.65 5.27 -5.99
CA ILE A 81 -10.85 5.95 -5.48
C ILE A 81 -12.07 5.13 -5.86
N ALA A 82 -12.88 4.80 -4.86
CA ALA A 82 -14.13 4.07 -5.03
C ALA A 82 -15.32 4.84 -4.49
N VAL A 83 -16.48 4.62 -5.11
CA VAL A 83 -17.80 5.05 -4.63
C VAL A 83 -18.74 3.86 -4.66
N ARG A 84 -19.88 3.92 -3.97
CA ARG A 84 -20.93 2.91 -4.13
C ARG A 84 -21.44 2.88 -5.57
N ALA A 85 -21.98 1.74 -5.99
CA ALA A 85 -22.52 1.58 -7.35
C ALA A 85 -23.70 2.53 -7.63
N ASP A 86 -24.51 2.84 -6.62
CA ASP A 86 -25.66 3.77 -6.70
C ASP A 86 -25.28 5.25 -6.49
N SER A 87 -23.98 5.54 -6.30
CA SER A 87 -23.48 6.91 -6.15
C SER A 87 -23.80 7.75 -7.40
N PRO A 88 -24.16 9.03 -7.22
CA PRO A 88 -24.36 9.95 -8.35
C PRO A 88 -23.07 10.23 -9.12
N TYR A 89 -21.89 9.94 -8.52
CA TYR A 89 -20.60 10.22 -9.13
C TYR A 89 -20.16 9.09 -10.06
N GLN A 90 -19.93 9.41 -11.33
CA GLN A 90 -19.48 8.48 -12.36
C GLN A 90 -17.99 8.61 -12.67
N SER A 91 -17.36 9.73 -12.28
CA SER A 91 -15.97 10.04 -12.55
C SER A 91 -15.31 10.80 -11.40
N TRP A 92 -13.97 10.80 -11.37
CA TRP A 92 -13.21 11.63 -10.43
C TRP A 92 -13.49 13.13 -10.64
N ALA A 93 -13.66 13.57 -11.89
CA ALA A 93 -13.98 14.96 -12.19
C ALA A 93 -15.28 15.43 -11.54
N GLU A 94 -16.32 14.59 -11.50
CA GLU A 94 -17.59 14.90 -10.81
C GLU A 94 -17.42 14.98 -9.29
N VAL A 95 -16.60 14.10 -8.70
CA VAL A 95 -16.24 14.18 -7.27
C VAL A 95 -15.54 15.50 -6.97
N VAL A 96 -14.56 15.89 -7.79
CA VAL A 96 -13.82 17.16 -7.64
C VAL A 96 -14.79 18.35 -7.75
N ALA A 97 -15.70 18.35 -8.74
CA ALA A 97 -16.69 19.40 -8.89
C ALA A 97 -17.59 19.51 -7.65
N ALA A 98 -18.07 18.38 -7.11
CA ALA A 98 -18.88 18.35 -5.91
C ALA A 98 -18.12 18.84 -4.66
N MET A 99 -16.83 18.46 -4.51
CA MET A 99 -15.97 18.96 -3.42
C MET A 99 -15.77 20.47 -3.50
N LYS A 100 -15.61 21.05 -4.71
CA LYS A 100 -15.46 22.49 -4.91
C LYS A 100 -16.77 23.26 -4.64
N GLN A 101 -17.91 22.71 -5.07
CA GLN A 101 -19.21 23.33 -4.84
C GLN A 101 -19.65 23.29 -3.37
N ARG A 102 -19.30 22.22 -2.65
CA ARG A 102 -19.71 21.97 -1.26
C ARG A 102 -18.53 21.53 -0.40
N PRO A 103 -17.60 22.45 -0.08
CA PRO A 103 -16.40 22.11 0.70
C PRO A 103 -16.73 21.44 2.03
N GLY A 104 -16.04 20.36 2.35
CA GLY A 104 -16.20 19.61 3.58
C GLY A 104 -17.53 18.86 3.76
N LYS A 105 -18.33 18.69 2.71
CA LYS A 105 -19.61 17.95 2.79
C LYS A 105 -19.47 16.48 2.39
N LEU A 106 -18.45 16.11 1.61
CA LEU A 106 -18.18 14.73 1.28
C LEU A 106 -17.23 14.12 2.32
N PHE A 107 -17.58 12.92 2.79
CA PHE A 107 -16.76 12.14 3.70
C PHE A 107 -15.97 11.10 2.90
N VAL A 108 -14.66 11.05 3.14
CA VAL A 108 -13.77 10.10 2.47
C VAL A 108 -13.22 9.13 3.51
N GLY A 109 -13.52 7.85 3.37
CA GLY A 109 -13.00 6.79 4.23
C GLY A 109 -11.71 6.20 3.68
N GLY A 110 -10.82 5.76 4.57
CA GLY A 110 -9.66 4.95 4.21
C GLY A 110 -9.23 4.04 5.35
N GLY A 111 -8.57 2.94 5.02
CA GLY A 111 -8.14 1.91 5.97
C GLY A 111 -6.85 2.24 6.72
N SER A 112 -6.31 3.45 6.55
CA SER A 112 -5.08 3.89 7.21
C SER A 112 -5.30 5.15 8.04
N VAL A 113 -4.47 5.34 9.07
CA VAL A 113 -4.54 6.51 9.94
C VAL A 113 -4.27 7.81 9.15
N LYS A 114 -4.80 8.92 9.65
CA LYS A 114 -4.56 10.25 9.06
C LYS A 114 -3.05 10.54 8.98
N GLY A 115 -2.59 11.03 7.83
CA GLY A 115 -1.17 11.25 7.55
C GLY A 115 -0.43 10.00 7.09
N SER A 116 -1.12 8.87 6.89
CA SER A 116 -0.56 7.66 6.30
C SER A 116 -1.10 7.43 4.88
N LEU A 117 -0.89 6.24 4.32
CA LEU A 117 -1.03 5.87 2.92
C LEU A 117 -2.27 6.44 2.21
N ASP A 118 -3.48 6.04 2.65
CA ASP A 118 -4.72 6.41 1.95
C ASP A 118 -4.99 7.91 2.03
N HIS A 119 -4.66 8.51 3.19
CA HIS A 119 -4.77 9.96 3.35
C HIS A 119 -3.80 10.72 2.45
N ILE A 120 -2.58 10.20 2.23
CA ILE A 120 -1.59 10.79 1.33
C ILE A 120 -2.07 10.69 -0.11
N ILE A 121 -2.55 9.53 -0.56
CA ILE A 121 -3.12 9.34 -1.90
C ILE A 121 -4.25 10.33 -2.15
N LEU A 122 -5.21 10.42 -1.22
CA LEU A 122 -6.28 11.40 -1.31
C LEU A 122 -5.74 12.83 -1.39
N SER A 123 -4.79 13.17 -0.52
CA SER A 123 -4.21 14.51 -0.44
C SER A 123 -3.54 14.91 -1.75
N LEU A 124 -2.78 14.01 -2.37
CA LEU A 124 -2.16 14.24 -3.69
C LEU A 124 -3.22 14.49 -4.77
N LEU A 125 -4.27 13.67 -4.81
CA LEU A 125 -5.32 13.77 -5.82
C LEU A 125 -6.12 15.09 -5.70
N VAL A 126 -6.47 15.50 -4.49
CA VAL A 126 -7.23 16.75 -4.29
C VAL A 126 -6.35 17.98 -4.46
N ASP A 127 -5.06 17.92 -4.08
CA ASP A 127 -4.11 19.00 -4.30
C ASP A 127 -3.90 19.29 -5.79
N LYS A 128 -3.71 18.23 -6.61
CA LYS A 128 -3.66 18.35 -8.08
C LYS A 128 -4.96 18.89 -8.68
N ALA A 129 -6.09 18.72 -8.02
CA ALA A 129 -7.37 19.30 -8.41
C ALA A 129 -7.56 20.75 -7.92
N GLY A 130 -6.57 21.34 -7.23
CA GLY A 130 -6.63 22.69 -6.66
C GLY A 130 -7.55 22.80 -5.44
N ILE A 131 -7.70 21.68 -4.70
CA ILE A 131 -8.47 21.62 -3.44
C ILE A 131 -7.46 21.43 -2.30
N SER A 132 -7.53 22.28 -1.27
CA SER A 132 -6.69 22.12 -0.09
C SER A 132 -6.95 20.77 0.59
N PRO A 133 -5.95 19.88 0.78
CA PRO A 133 -6.13 18.62 1.49
C PRO A 133 -6.72 18.78 2.89
N ARG A 134 -6.46 19.90 3.55
CA ARG A 134 -7.00 20.22 4.88
C ARG A 134 -8.51 20.48 4.90
N SER A 135 -9.11 20.82 3.76
CA SER A 135 -10.56 21.05 3.63
C SER A 135 -11.37 19.76 3.44
N VAL A 136 -10.70 18.63 3.20
CA VAL A 136 -11.34 17.32 2.96
C VAL A 136 -11.55 16.57 4.27
N ARG A 137 -12.73 16.02 4.46
CA ARG A 137 -13.06 15.21 5.65
C ARG A 137 -12.64 13.76 5.42
N TYR A 138 -11.44 13.43 5.88
CA TYR A 138 -10.95 12.06 5.88
C TYR A 138 -11.27 11.36 7.20
N LEU A 139 -11.93 10.20 7.11
CA LEU A 139 -12.29 9.31 8.22
C LEU A 139 -11.39 8.06 8.18
N PRO A 140 -10.47 7.91 9.15
CA PRO A 140 -9.61 6.73 9.24
C PRO A 140 -10.35 5.55 9.85
N TYR A 141 -10.23 4.39 9.22
CA TYR A 141 -10.69 3.10 9.73
C TYR A 141 -9.50 2.18 10.02
N ASP A 142 -9.73 1.15 10.83
CA ASP A 142 -8.73 0.15 11.14
C ASP A 142 -8.72 -0.95 10.06
N GLY A 143 -8.13 -0.60 8.90
CA GLY A 143 -8.00 -1.46 7.71
C GLY A 143 -9.08 -1.25 6.64
N GLY A 144 -8.74 -1.65 5.41
CA GLY A 144 -9.59 -1.46 4.22
C GLY A 144 -10.94 -2.16 4.32
N GLY A 145 -11.03 -3.29 5.04
CA GLY A 145 -12.31 -3.98 5.24
C GLY A 145 -13.35 -3.15 6.01
N LYS A 146 -12.93 -2.43 7.07
CA LYS A 146 -13.83 -1.53 7.81
C LYS A 146 -14.19 -0.29 7.00
N ALA A 147 -13.24 0.28 6.25
CA ALA A 147 -13.50 1.39 5.34
C ALA A 147 -14.49 0.98 4.23
N MET A 148 -14.40 -0.24 3.71
CA MET A 148 -15.34 -0.79 2.74
C MET A 148 -16.75 -0.91 3.32
N LEU A 149 -16.89 -1.41 4.55
CA LEU A 149 -18.19 -1.46 5.22
C LEU A 149 -18.80 -0.08 5.40
N ALA A 150 -18.00 0.93 5.78
CA ALA A 150 -18.44 2.31 5.90
C ALA A 150 -18.88 2.90 4.54
N LEU A 151 -18.20 2.56 3.45
CA LEU A 151 -18.63 2.95 2.10
C LEU A 151 -19.97 2.30 1.75
N LEU A 152 -20.10 0.99 1.92
CA LEU A 152 -21.31 0.25 1.55
C LEU A 152 -22.53 0.63 2.40
N SER A 153 -22.33 1.01 3.66
CA SER A 153 -23.42 1.51 4.54
C SER A 153 -23.80 2.96 4.27
N GLY A 154 -23.01 3.70 3.50
CA GLY A 154 -23.21 5.13 3.25
C GLY A 154 -22.73 6.05 4.39
N GLU A 155 -21.94 5.55 5.33
CA GLU A 155 -21.29 6.37 6.36
C GLU A 155 -20.25 7.30 5.72
N VAL A 156 -19.58 6.83 4.65
CA VAL A 156 -18.72 7.67 3.80
C VAL A 156 -19.21 7.64 2.36
N ASP A 157 -18.98 8.73 1.64
CA ASP A 157 -19.37 8.90 0.24
C ASP A 157 -18.35 8.28 -0.72
N ILE A 158 -17.08 8.29 -0.32
CA ILE A 158 -15.93 7.93 -1.11
C ILE A 158 -14.99 7.07 -0.25
N MET A 159 -14.30 6.12 -0.87
CA MET A 159 -13.26 5.33 -0.24
C MET A 159 -11.95 5.46 -1.01
N VAL A 160 -10.85 5.59 -0.28
CA VAL A 160 -9.47 5.39 -0.77
C VAL A 160 -8.94 4.08 -0.23
N SER A 161 -8.34 3.25 -1.09
CA SER A 161 -7.76 1.96 -0.71
C SER A 161 -6.75 1.48 -1.75
N GLY A 162 -6.16 0.30 -1.56
CA GLY A 162 -5.44 -0.42 -2.61
C GLY A 162 -6.39 -1.15 -3.57
N LEU A 163 -5.99 -1.29 -4.84
CA LEU A 163 -6.79 -1.99 -5.84
C LEU A 163 -7.16 -3.40 -5.39
N GLY A 164 -6.18 -4.15 -4.87
CA GLY A 164 -6.38 -5.54 -4.44
C GLY A 164 -7.42 -5.74 -3.34
N GLU A 165 -7.72 -4.72 -2.55
CA GLU A 165 -8.71 -4.79 -1.47
C GLU A 165 -10.15 -4.54 -1.95
N THR A 166 -10.33 -4.00 -3.15
CA THR A 166 -11.63 -3.57 -3.69
C THR A 166 -12.22 -4.49 -4.74
N LEU A 167 -11.41 -5.39 -5.32
CA LEU A 167 -11.78 -6.20 -6.47
C LEU A 167 -12.99 -7.11 -6.25
N ALA A 168 -13.15 -7.67 -5.06
CA ALA A 168 -14.31 -8.52 -4.75
C ALA A 168 -15.62 -7.72 -4.85
N GLN A 169 -15.64 -6.51 -4.32
CA GLN A 169 -16.82 -5.64 -4.33
C GLN A 169 -17.08 -5.04 -5.70
N GLN A 170 -16.02 -4.72 -6.45
CA GLN A 170 -16.14 -4.28 -7.84
C GLN A 170 -16.77 -5.37 -8.70
N LYS A 171 -16.26 -6.62 -8.62
CA LYS A 171 -16.82 -7.77 -9.35
C LYS A 171 -18.26 -8.08 -8.96
N ALA A 172 -18.62 -7.84 -7.70
CA ALA A 172 -20.00 -7.98 -7.22
C ALA A 172 -20.92 -6.83 -7.68
N GLY A 173 -20.38 -5.80 -8.35
CA GLY A 173 -21.14 -4.63 -8.77
C GLY A 173 -21.62 -3.74 -7.62
N SER A 174 -21.03 -3.88 -6.42
CA SER A 174 -21.40 -3.09 -5.23
C SER A 174 -20.74 -1.71 -5.19
N ILE A 175 -19.62 -1.56 -5.88
CA ILE A 175 -18.87 -0.30 -5.97
C ILE A 175 -18.44 -0.01 -7.41
N ARG A 176 -18.11 1.25 -7.65
CA ARG A 176 -17.47 1.75 -8.88
C ARG A 176 -16.11 2.32 -8.53
N LEU A 177 -15.07 1.91 -9.28
CA LEU A 177 -13.73 2.50 -9.19
C LEU A 177 -13.65 3.68 -10.14
N LEU A 178 -13.33 4.88 -9.62
CA LEU A 178 -13.25 6.12 -10.40
C LEU A 178 -11.87 6.37 -10.98
N GLY A 179 -10.86 5.67 -10.47
CA GLY A 179 -9.50 5.77 -10.98
C GLY A 179 -8.50 5.05 -10.10
N MET A 180 -7.32 4.78 -10.67
CA MET A 180 -6.17 4.19 -9.97
C MET A 180 -4.91 5.05 -10.16
N THR A 181 -4.01 4.99 -9.17
CA THR A 181 -2.76 5.76 -9.16
C THR A 181 -1.59 5.07 -9.86
N SER A 182 -1.84 4.04 -10.66
CA SER A 182 -0.80 3.43 -11.48
C SER A 182 -0.41 4.34 -12.65
N GLU A 183 0.85 4.24 -13.05
CA GLU A 183 1.37 4.95 -14.23
C GLU A 183 0.68 4.46 -15.52
N GLN A 184 0.50 3.14 -15.61
CA GLN A 184 -0.13 2.48 -16.77
C GLN A 184 -1.42 1.78 -16.37
N ALA A 185 -2.31 1.60 -17.35
CA ALA A 185 -3.52 0.83 -17.16
C ALA A 185 -3.20 -0.60 -16.71
N ASN A 186 -4.01 -1.13 -15.80
CA ASN A 186 -3.86 -2.51 -15.35
C ASN A 186 -4.52 -3.44 -16.36
N LEU A 187 -3.74 -4.34 -16.98
CA LEU A 187 -4.24 -5.25 -18.02
C LEU A 187 -5.33 -6.21 -17.53
N ASN A 188 -5.39 -6.48 -16.22
CA ASN A 188 -6.42 -7.34 -15.63
C ASN A 188 -7.70 -6.56 -15.25
N PHE A 189 -7.65 -5.22 -15.28
CA PHE A 189 -8.75 -4.32 -14.93
C PHE A 189 -8.75 -3.10 -15.86
N PRO A 190 -8.87 -3.33 -17.19
CA PRO A 190 -8.74 -2.28 -18.20
C PRO A 190 -9.88 -1.24 -18.13
N GLU A 191 -11.00 -1.59 -17.49
CA GLU A 191 -12.13 -0.70 -17.27
C GLU A 191 -11.88 0.40 -16.23
N VAL A 192 -10.84 0.24 -15.37
CA VAL A 192 -10.50 1.23 -14.36
C VAL A 192 -9.46 2.20 -14.93
N PRO A 193 -9.80 3.47 -15.17
CA PRO A 193 -8.87 4.42 -15.75
C PRO A 193 -7.76 4.78 -14.75
N THR A 194 -6.57 5.08 -15.24
CA THR A 194 -5.53 5.69 -14.40
C THR A 194 -5.85 7.18 -14.19
N PHE A 195 -5.34 7.76 -13.09
CA PHE A 195 -5.48 9.21 -12.89
C PHE A 195 -4.69 9.99 -13.93
N THR A 196 -3.55 9.48 -14.40
CA THR A 196 -2.77 10.08 -15.49
C THR A 196 -3.56 10.14 -16.80
N ALA A 197 -4.31 9.10 -17.14
CA ALA A 197 -5.22 9.11 -18.31
C ALA A 197 -6.37 10.13 -18.16
N GLN A 198 -6.74 10.48 -16.92
CA GLN A 198 -7.71 11.53 -16.59
C GLN A 198 -7.05 12.91 -16.41
N GLN A 199 -5.80 13.09 -16.86
CA GLN A 199 -5.03 14.34 -16.76
C GLN A 199 -4.75 14.78 -15.31
N VAL A 200 -4.79 13.86 -14.37
CA VAL A 200 -4.37 14.06 -12.97
C VAL A 200 -3.02 13.38 -12.78
N ASP A 201 -1.95 14.18 -12.78
CA ASP A 201 -0.55 13.70 -12.67
C ASP A 201 -0.26 13.24 -11.23
N VAL A 202 -0.75 12.06 -10.89
CA VAL A 202 -0.51 11.36 -9.62
C VAL A 202 -0.23 9.89 -9.89
N VAL A 203 1.01 9.49 -9.67
CA VAL A 203 1.45 8.10 -9.64
C VAL A 203 1.89 7.75 -8.24
N PHE A 204 1.27 6.77 -7.63
CA PHE A 204 1.59 6.36 -6.27
C PHE A 204 1.26 4.89 -6.04
N TYR A 205 2.20 4.15 -5.41
CA TYR A 205 2.04 2.74 -5.11
C TYR A 205 2.28 2.44 -3.63
N ASN A 206 1.49 1.55 -3.11
CA ASN A 206 1.80 0.88 -1.86
C ASN A 206 2.65 -0.36 -2.17
N TRP A 207 3.96 -0.20 -2.19
CA TRP A 207 4.85 -1.35 -2.31
C TRP A 207 4.78 -2.24 -1.07
N ARG A 208 5.06 -3.54 -1.24
CA ARG A 208 5.28 -4.48 -0.16
C ARG A 208 6.58 -5.22 -0.38
N GLY A 209 7.35 -5.38 0.69
CA GLY A 209 8.63 -6.07 0.67
C GLY A 209 8.87 -6.87 1.95
N LEU A 210 9.94 -7.65 1.90
CA LEU A 210 10.40 -8.51 2.96
C LEU A 210 11.70 -7.97 3.54
N PHE A 211 11.78 -8.02 4.86
CA PHE A 211 12.93 -7.62 5.64
C PHE A 211 13.29 -8.74 6.61
N ALA A 212 14.58 -8.94 6.81
CA ALA A 212 15.12 -9.82 7.84
C ALA A 212 15.66 -8.99 9.02
N PRO A 213 15.92 -9.62 10.18
CA PRO A 213 16.58 -8.97 11.31
C PRO A 213 17.94 -8.36 10.92
N SER A 214 18.38 -7.32 11.63
CA SER A 214 19.69 -6.70 11.39
C SER A 214 20.88 -7.64 11.66
N SER A 215 20.69 -8.68 12.47
CA SER A 215 21.68 -9.73 12.72
C SER A 215 21.85 -10.74 11.58
N THR A 216 21.03 -10.64 10.50
CA THR A 216 21.08 -11.56 9.36
C THR A 216 22.44 -11.49 8.65
N THR A 217 23.11 -12.63 8.55
CA THR A 217 24.41 -12.73 7.89
C THR A 217 24.27 -12.57 6.36
N PRO A 218 25.36 -12.19 5.65
CA PRO A 218 25.34 -12.13 4.19
C PRO A 218 24.94 -13.45 3.52
N VAL A 219 25.32 -14.60 4.10
CA VAL A 219 24.97 -15.93 3.60
C VAL A 219 23.47 -16.18 3.72
N GLN A 220 22.88 -15.91 4.88
CA GLN A 220 21.42 -16.03 5.08
C GLN A 220 20.63 -15.09 4.17
N ARG A 221 21.10 -13.83 4.01
CA ARG A 221 20.50 -12.88 3.08
C ARG A 221 20.49 -13.41 1.65
N ALA A 222 21.62 -13.95 1.19
CA ALA A 222 21.73 -14.53 -0.15
C ALA A 222 20.80 -15.74 -0.35
N GLN A 223 20.68 -16.60 0.67
CA GLN A 223 19.73 -17.72 0.65
C GLN A 223 18.28 -17.26 0.51
N TRP A 224 17.83 -16.30 1.32
CA TRP A 224 16.49 -15.73 1.20
C TRP A 224 16.21 -15.11 -0.17
N ILE A 225 17.20 -14.38 -0.72
CA ILE A 225 17.07 -13.78 -2.04
C ILE A 225 16.92 -14.87 -3.12
N ALA A 226 17.72 -15.94 -3.07
CA ALA A 226 17.64 -17.04 -4.03
C ALA A 226 16.27 -17.75 -3.99
N GLN A 227 15.80 -18.12 -2.79
CA GLN A 227 14.49 -18.75 -2.58
C GLN A 227 13.34 -17.88 -3.08
N LEU A 228 13.37 -16.57 -2.76
CA LEU A 228 12.35 -15.64 -3.24
C LEU A 228 12.41 -15.43 -4.75
N SER A 229 13.61 -15.42 -5.35
CA SER A 229 13.79 -15.29 -6.80
C SER A 229 13.08 -16.41 -7.55
N ASN A 230 13.26 -17.66 -7.10
CA ASN A 230 12.57 -18.81 -7.67
C ASN A 230 11.05 -18.69 -7.47
N THR A 231 10.62 -18.36 -6.26
CA THR A 231 9.20 -18.25 -5.90
C THR A 231 8.47 -17.18 -6.71
N VAL A 232 9.05 -16.00 -6.90
CA VAL A 232 8.36 -14.90 -7.63
C VAL A 232 8.29 -15.19 -9.13
N ALA A 233 9.18 -16.01 -9.67
CA ALA A 233 9.09 -16.51 -11.04
C ALA A 233 8.06 -17.65 -11.21
N GLY A 234 7.67 -18.29 -10.10
CA GLY A 234 6.77 -19.45 -10.10
C GLY A 234 5.33 -19.10 -10.46
N ALA A 235 4.62 -20.05 -11.07
CA ALA A 235 3.25 -19.88 -11.55
C ALA A 235 2.27 -19.51 -10.44
N GLN A 236 2.46 -20.03 -9.23
CA GLN A 236 1.59 -19.75 -8.09
C GLN A 236 1.65 -18.28 -7.68
N TRP A 237 2.84 -17.67 -7.67
CA TRP A 237 2.98 -16.24 -7.38
C TRP A 237 2.39 -15.39 -8.50
N GLN A 238 2.62 -15.72 -9.76
CA GLN A 238 2.05 -15.01 -10.91
C GLN A 238 0.51 -15.01 -10.88
N GLN A 239 -0.11 -16.13 -10.47
CA GLN A 239 -1.55 -16.19 -10.25
C GLN A 239 -2.02 -15.23 -9.13
N GLN A 240 -1.23 -15.04 -8.05
CA GLN A 240 -1.60 -14.08 -7.00
C GLN A 240 -1.50 -12.64 -7.52
N LEU A 241 -0.47 -12.30 -8.30
CA LEU A 241 -0.37 -10.97 -8.92
C LEU A 241 -1.62 -10.67 -9.77
N THR A 242 -1.99 -11.58 -10.66
CA THR A 242 -3.19 -11.47 -11.50
C THR A 242 -4.47 -11.37 -10.66
N ARG A 243 -4.61 -12.26 -9.67
CA ARG A 243 -5.80 -12.32 -8.81
C ARG A 243 -6.09 -11.00 -8.07
N TYR A 244 -5.04 -10.34 -7.59
CA TYR A 244 -5.16 -9.12 -6.78
C TYR A 244 -4.88 -7.84 -7.57
N GLY A 245 -4.59 -7.94 -8.86
CA GLY A 245 -4.23 -6.78 -9.69
C GLY A 245 -2.91 -6.13 -9.25
N TRP A 246 -2.07 -6.84 -8.51
CA TRP A 246 -0.78 -6.33 -8.07
C TRP A 246 0.20 -6.28 -9.24
N GLN A 247 0.96 -5.21 -9.31
CA GLN A 247 2.08 -5.12 -10.24
C GLN A 247 3.31 -5.81 -9.64
N PRO A 248 4.06 -6.58 -10.44
CA PRO A 248 5.30 -7.17 -9.97
C PRO A 248 6.32 -6.08 -9.63
N LEU A 249 6.94 -6.19 -8.47
CA LEU A 249 8.01 -5.32 -8.03
C LEU A 249 9.04 -6.18 -7.31
N TYR A 250 10.05 -6.65 -8.02
CA TYR A 250 11.06 -7.53 -7.45
C TYR A 250 12.49 -6.97 -7.62
N PRO A 251 12.85 -5.89 -6.92
CA PRO A 251 14.24 -5.55 -6.70
C PRO A 251 14.78 -6.38 -5.53
N PRO A 252 15.74 -7.32 -5.73
CA PRO A 252 16.34 -8.09 -4.65
C PRO A 252 17.53 -7.37 -4.01
N GLY A 253 17.79 -7.66 -2.76
CA GLY A 253 19.01 -7.30 -2.04
C GLY A 253 19.35 -5.81 -2.10
N GLU A 254 20.49 -5.46 -2.68
CA GLU A 254 20.96 -4.07 -2.80
C GLU A 254 20.08 -3.22 -3.71
N GLU A 255 19.42 -3.82 -4.70
CA GLU A 255 18.45 -3.10 -5.53
C GLU A 255 17.25 -2.65 -4.70
N PHE A 256 16.81 -3.50 -3.77
CA PHE A 256 15.73 -3.12 -2.85
C PHE A 256 16.17 -2.03 -1.88
N SER A 257 17.39 -2.07 -1.38
CA SER A 257 17.94 -0.99 -0.56
C SER A 257 17.96 0.35 -1.29
N ARG A 258 18.39 0.36 -2.57
CA ARG A 258 18.36 1.56 -3.42
C ARG A 258 16.93 2.04 -3.70
N TYR A 259 16.02 1.10 -3.98
CA TYR A 259 14.60 1.42 -4.16
C TYR A 259 14.01 2.11 -2.92
N LEU A 260 14.26 1.57 -1.72
CA LEU A 260 13.79 2.17 -0.46
C LEU A 260 14.35 3.57 -0.24
N ALA A 261 15.62 3.82 -0.57
CA ALA A 261 16.24 5.14 -0.47
C ALA A 261 15.58 6.15 -1.44
N GLN A 262 15.27 5.73 -2.66
CA GLN A 262 14.54 6.56 -3.63
C GLN A 262 13.11 6.85 -3.17
N GLN A 263 12.42 5.84 -2.63
CA GLN A 263 11.07 6.01 -2.06
C GLN A 263 11.09 6.97 -0.87
N GLU A 264 12.11 6.91 -0.03
CA GLU A 264 12.24 7.82 1.12
C GLU A 264 12.40 9.28 0.67
N ILE A 265 13.20 9.55 -0.35
CA ILE A 265 13.36 10.89 -0.91
C ILE A 265 12.01 11.39 -1.44
N MET A 266 11.37 10.63 -2.30
CA MET A 266 10.08 10.97 -2.88
C MET A 266 9.02 11.22 -1.81
N LEU A 267 8.91 10.33 -0.82
CA LEU A 267 7.94 10.47 0.28
C LEU A 267 8.23 11.69 1.16
N LYS A 268 9.50 12.01 1.40
CA LYS A 268 9.87 13.21 2.15
C LYS A 268 9.41 14.48 1.44
N GLU A 269 9.56 14.56 0.13
CA GLU A 269 9.07 15.68 -0.69
C GLU A 269 7.56 15.80 -0.60
N VAL A 270 6.83 14.69 -0.81
CA VAL A 270 5.36 14.63 -0.71
C VAL A 270 4.89 15.05 0.68
N LEU A 271 5.47 14.49 1.74
CA LEU A 271 5.08 14.81 3.11
C LEU A 271 5.37 16.27 3.46
N THR A 272 6.47 16.83 2.95
CA THR A 272 6.81 18.26 3.13
C THR A 272 5.80 19.15 2.41
N GLN A 273 5.46 18.86 1.16
CA GLN A 273 4.44 19.58 0.39
C GLN A 273 3.08 19.57 1.09
N LEU A 274 2.70 18.44 1.68
CA LEU A 274 1.43 18.29 2.42
C LEU A 274 1.48 18.87 3.86
N GLY A 275 2.65 19.33 4.33
CA GLY A 275 2.83 19.81 5.71
C GLY A 275 2.68 18.70 6.76
N LEU A 276 3.05 17.47 6.41
CA LEU A 276 2.94 16.26 7.25
C LEU A 276 4.28 15.82 7.87
N VAL A 277 5.39 16.47 7.54
CA VAL A 277 6.69 16.41 8.24
C VAL A 277 6.97 17.72 8.94
N ARG A 278 7.75 17.66 10.02
CA ARG A 278 8.21 18.82 10.77
C ARG A 278 9.58 19.27 10.29
#